data_019d79a525626b75b5b70092a66180ed
#
_entry.id   019d79a525626b75b5b70092a66180ed
#
_cell.length_a   1.000
_cell.length_b   1.000
_cell.length_c   1.000
_cell.angle_alpha   90.00
_cell.angle_beta   90.00
_cell.angle_gamma   90.00
#
_symmetry.space_group_name_H-M   'P 1'
#
loop_
_entity.id
_entity.type
_entity.pdbx_description
1 polymer ?
#
loop_
_entity_poly.entity_id
_entity_poly.type
_entity_poly.pdbx_seq_one_letter_code
_entity_poly.pdbx_strand_id
1 'polypeptide(L)'
;MLVSATEMLKKAKAGHYAVGQFNINNLEWTKSILLTAKELRSPVILGVSEGAGKYMGGYDVVVGMVNGLLKDLDIDVPVALHLDHGSFEGCYKCIEAGFSSIMFDGSHYPIAENVEKTTELVKAAHSKGLSIEAEVGSILSLIHI
;
A
#
# COMPACT_ATOMS: atom_id res chain seq x y z
N MET A 1 12.98 -0.89 -7.67
CA MET A 1 12.87 0.07 -6.54
C MET A 1 11.41 0.38 -6.32
N LEU A 2 10.95 0.40 -5.07
CA LEU A 2 9.57 0.81 -4.73
C LEU A 2 9.31 2.26 -5.14
N VAL A 3 8.10 2.53 -5.63
CA VAL A 3 7.66 3.87 -6.03
C VAL A 3 6.33 4.22 -5.36
N SER A 4 6.08 5.51 -5.16
CA SER A 4 4.76 6.00 -4.76
C SER A 4 3.70 5.61 -5.80
N ALA A 5 2.47 5.34 -5.37
CA ALA A 5 1.37 5.04 -6.29
C ALA A 5 0.90 6.26 -7.10
N THR A 6 1.31 7.48 -6.72
CA THR A 6 0.80 8.74 -7.30
C THR A 6 0.94 8.79 -8.83
N GLU A 7 2.14 8.57 -9.37
CA GLU A 7 2.35 8.72 -10.81
C GLU A 7 1.73 7.58 -11.63
N MET A 8 1.73 6.34 -11.11
CA MET A 8 1.06 5.24 -11.80
C MET A 8 -0.46 5.44 -11.85
N LEU A 9 -1.06 5.97 -10.77
CA LEU A 9 -2.50 6.26 -10.73
C LEU A 9 -2.89 7.46 -11.60
N LYS A 10 -2.05 8.51 -11.68
CA LYS A 10 -2.26 9.62 -12.62
C LYS A 10 -2.25 9.14 -14.07
N LYS A 11 -1.28 8.29 -14.44
CA LYS A 11 -1.21 7.70 -15.78
C LYS A 11 -2.41 6.79 -16.07
N ALA A 12 -2.83 5.98 -15.10
CA ALA A 12 -4.00 5.13 -15.22
C ALA A 12 -5.29 5.94 -15.46
N LYS A 13 -5.48 7.02 -14.69
CA LYS A 13 -6.61 7.94 -14.86
C LYS A 13 -6.60 8.59 -16.26
N ALA A 14 -5.47 9.10 -16.71
CA ALA A 14 -5.34 9.72 -18.02
C ALA A 14 -5.50 8.71 -19.17
N GLY A 15 -5.06 7.46 -18.98
CA GLY A 15 -5.15 6.39 -19.96
C GLY A 15 -6.44 5.55 -19.89
N HIS A 16 -7.36 5.88 -18.99
CA HIS A 16 -8.63 5.16 -18.77
C HIS A 16 -8.46 3.66 -18.49
N TYR A 17 -7.47 3.31 -17.65
CA TYR A 17 -7.24 1.94 -17.16
C TYR A 17 -7.10 1.92 -15.64
N ALA A 18 -7.18 0.74 -15.04
CA ALA A 18 -6.97 0.54 -13.61
C ALA A 18 -5.61 -0.09 -13.33
N VAL A 19 -5.02 0.24 -12.17
CA VAL A 19 -3.86 -0.47 -11.62
C VAL A 19 -4.36 -1.49 -10.61
N GLY A 20 -3.95 -2.76 -10.76
CA GLY A 20 -4.32 -3.81 -9.82
C GLY A 20 -3.62 -3.66 -8.47
N GLN A 21 -4.38 -3.80 -7.38
CA GLN A 21 -3.85 -4.00 -6.03
C GLN A 21 -4.08 -5.44 -5.62
N PHE A 22 -3.01 -6.12 -5.21
CA PHE A 22 -3.06 -7.52 -4.82
C PHE A 22 -2.50 -7.68 -3.41
N ASN A 23 -3.25 -8.37 -2.55
CA ASN A 23 -2.80 -8.64 -1.19
C ASN A 23 -1.64 -9.64 -1.21
N ILE A 24 -0.62 -9.38 -0.39
CA ILE A 24 0.51 -10.28 -0.18
C ILE A 24 0.55 -10.73 1.28
N ASN A 25 0.78 -12.05 1.48
CA ASN A 25 0.84 -12.66 2.80
C ASN A 25 2.09 -13.51 3.00
N ASN A 26 2.85 -13.76 1.93
CA ASN A 26 4.04 -14.60 1.95
C ASN A 26 4.92 -14.37 0.71
N LEU A 27 6.07 -15.03 0.69
CA LEU A 27 7.04 -14.97 -0.41
C LEU A 27 6.45 -15.45 -1.75
N GLU A 28 5.71 -16.55 -1.73
CA GLU A 28 5.19 -17.21 -2.93
C GLU A 28 4.20 -16.34 -3.67
N TRP A 29 3.27 -15.72 -2.95
CA TRP A 29 2.29 -14.79 -3.53
C TRP A 29 2.99 -13.55 -4.08
N THR A 30 3.88 -12.97 -3.30
CA THR A 30 4.62 -11.77 -3.70
C THR A 30 5.42 -12.02 -4.97
N LYS A 31 6.17 -13.14 -5.02
CA LYS A 31 6.96 -13.53 -6.18
C LYS A 31 6.10 -13.74 -7.43
N SER A 32 4.97 -14.46 -7.29
CA SER A 32 4.05 -14.72 -8.39
C SER A 32 3.48 -13.42 -8.97
N ILE A 33 3.02 -12.51 -8.12
CA ILE A 33 2.48 -11.21 -8.54
C ILE A 33 3.55 -10.39 -9.27
N LEU A 34 4.77 -10.31 -8.74
CA LEU A 34 5.85 -9.53 -9.33
C LEU A 34 6.30 -10.08 -10.68
N LEU A 35 6.43 -11.40 -10.83
CA LEU A 35 6.78 -12.03 -12.10
C LEU A 35 5.71 -11.80 -13.16
N THR A 36 4.43 -11.92 -12.81
CA THR A 36 3.31 -11.64 -13.71
C THR A 36 3.28 -10.15 -14.11
N ALA A 37 3.49 -9.24 -13.15
CA ALA A 37 3.56 -7.82 -13.45
C ALA A 37 4.70 -7.47 -14.43
N LYS A 38 5.88 -8.09 -14.26
CA LYS A 38 7.01 -7.95 -15.17
C LYS A 38 6.69 -8.50 -16.56
N GLU A 39 6.14 -9.70 -16.65
CA GLU A 39 5.75 -10.35 -17.91
C GLU A 39 4.75 -9.49 -18.71
N LEU A 40 3.72 -8.99 -18.03
CA LEU A 40 2.67 -8.17 -18.64
C LEU A 40 3.04 -6.69 -18.80
N ARG A 41 4.25 -6.28 -18.37
CA ARG A 41 4.68 -4.88 -18.37
C ARG A 41 3.71 -3.94 -17.65
N SER A 42 3.05 -4.45 -16.60
CA SER A 42 2.01 -3.77 -15.87
C SER A 42 2.52 -3.19 -14.55
N PRO A 43 2.20 -1.95 -14.19
CA PRO A 43 2.41 -1.47 -12.83
C PRO A 43 1.53 -2.25 -11.85
N VAL A 44 1.96 -2.38 -10.61
CA VAL A 44 1.24 -3.13 -9.58
C VAL A 44 1.36 -2.48 -8.21
N ILE A 45 0.31 -2.64 -7.40
CA ILE A 45 0.30 -2.27 -5.98
C ILE A 45 0.24 -3.57 -5.16
N LEU A 46 1.20 -3.75 -4.25
CA LEU A 46 1.24 -4.85 -3.29
C LEU A 46 0.57 -4.38 -2.00
N GLY A 47 -0.63 -4.88 -1.71
CA GLY A 47 -1.39 -4.54 -0.52
C GLY A 47 -0.99 -5.39 0.68
N VAL A 48 -0.77 -4.76 1.83
CA VAL A 48 -0.41 -5.42 3.09
C VAL A 48 -1.34 -4.92 4.18
N SER A 49 -2.19 -5.77 4.72
CA SER A 49 -2.95 -5.45 5.93
C SER A 49 -2.04 -5.55 7.17
N GLU A 50 -2.44 -4.92 8.28
CA GLU A 50 -1.71 -5.04 9.55
C GLU A 50 -1.58 -6.51 9.99
N GLY A 51 -2.65 -7.30 9.79
CA GLY A 51 -2.65 -8.74 10.06
C GLY A 51 -1.62 -9.50 9.21
N ALA A 52 -1.54 -9.19 7.91
CA ALA A 52 -0.56 -9.78 7.01
C ALA A 52 0.88 -9.38 7.39
N GLY A 53 1.11 -8.11 7.72
CA GLY A 53 2.40 -7.63 8.18
C GLY A 53 2.86 -8.36 9.45
N LYS A 54 1.97 -8.51 10.43
CA LYS A 54 2.24 -9.30 11.65
C LYS A 54 2.51 -10.77 11.35
N TYR A 55 1.73 -11.38 10.47
CA TYR A 55 1.91 -12.78 10.05
C TYR A 55 3.27 -13.02 9.41
N MET A 56 3.74 -12.10 8.57
CA MET A 56 5.04 -12.18 7.91
C MET A 56 6.23 -11.85 8.81
N GLY A 57 6.01 -11.41 10.05
CA GLY A 57 7.06 -11.12 11.03
C GLY A 57 7.33 -9.63 11.28
N GLY A 58 6.61 -8.73 10.62
CA GLY A 58 6.72 -7.27 10.79
C GLY A 58 6.95 -6.52 9.49
N TYR A 59 6.77 -5.21 9.52
CA TYR A 59 6.85 -4.38 8.31
C TYR A 59 8.26 -4.32 7.71
N ASP A 60 9.30 -4.32 8.53
CA ASP A 60 10.69 -4.38 8.04
C ASP A 60 10.98 -5.68 7.28
N VAL A 61 10.42 -6.81 7.75
CA VAL A 61 10.53 -8.10 7.05
C VAL A 61 9.84 -8.03 5.69
N VAL A 62 8.64 -7.44 5.65
CA VAL A 62 7.89 -7.25 4.39
C VAL A 62 8.69 -6.40 3.40
N VAL A 63 9.20 -5.25 3.85
CA VAL A 63 10.01 -4.35 3.01
C VAL A 63 11.29 -5.04 2.53
N GLY A 64 11.98 -5.77 3.41
CA GLY A 64 13.18 -6.53 3.07
C GLY A 64 12.89 -7.61 2.01
N MET A 65 11.84 -8.40 2.20
CA MET A 65 11.40 -9.43 1.24
C MET A 65 11.07 -8.82 -0.13
N VAL A 66 10.24 -7.77 -0.16
CA VAL A 66 9.84 -7.13 -1.42
C VAL A 66 11.05 -6.53 -2.14
N ASN A 67 11.91 -5.79 -1.43
CA ASN A 67 13.11 -5.20 -2.04
C ASN A 67 14.09 -6.26 -2.56
N GLY A 68 14.26 -7.37 -1.85
CA GLY A 68 15.05 -8.51 -2.31
C GLY A 68 14.49 -9.08 -3.62
N LEU A 69 13.18 -9.34 -3.67
CA LEU A 69 12.53 -9.84 -4.88
C LEU A 69 12.61 -8.86 -6.06
N LEU A 70 12.40 -7.56 -5.82
CA LEU A 70 12.52 -6.55 -6.87
C LEU A 70 13.91 -6.56 -7.52
N LYS A 71 14.95 -6.71 -6.71
CA LYS A 71 16.34 -6.74 -7.16
C LYS A 71 16.67 -8.06 -7.87
N ASP A 72 16.44 -9.19 -7.21
CA ASP A 72 16.94 -10.49 -7.67
C ASP A 72 16.14 -11.04 -8.86
N LEU A 73 14.88 -10.58 -9.04
CA LEU A 73 14.06 -10.90 -10.21
C LEU A 73 14.11 -9.83 -11.32
N ASP A 74 14.97 -8.81 -11.18
CA ASP A 74 15.08 -7.70 -12.14
C ASP A 74 13.70 -7.09 -12.49
N ILE A 75 12.91 -6.76 -11.47
CA ILE A 75 11.59 -6.16 -11.66
C ILE A 75 11.76 -4.69 -12.07
N ASP A 76 11.43 -4.39 -13.31
CA ASP A 76 11.61 -3.08 -13.97
C ASP A 76 10.31 -2.31 -14.20
N VAL A 77 9.16 -2.86 -13.80
CA VAL A 77 7.87 -2.18 -13.80
C VAL A 77 7.65 -1.41 -12.49
N PRO A 78 6.82 -0.35 -12.48
CA PRO A 78 6.50 0.38 -11.25
C PRO A 78 5.78 -0.51 -10.25
N VAL A 79 6.30 -0.58 -9.02
CA VAL A 79 5.72 -1.35 -7.90
C VAL A 79 5.56 -0.42 -6.70
N ALA A 80 4.34 -0.31 -6.17
CA ALA A 80 4.08 0.33 -4.88
C ALA A 80 3.83 -0.73 -3.80
N LEU A 81 4.44 -0.54 -2.62
CA LEU A 81 4.14 -1.31 -1.42
C LEU A 81 3.22 -0.48 -0.55
N HIS A 82 2.02 -0.97 -0.30
CA HIS A 82 0.90 -0.23 0.25
C HIS A 82 0.37 -0.87 1.53
N LEU A 83 0.26 -0.09 2.61
CA LEU A 83 -0.51 -0.51 3.79
C LEU A 83 -2.00 -0.36 3.47
N ASP A 84 -2.75 -1.44 3.61
CA ASP A 84 -4.17 -1.53 3.33
C ASP A 84 -4.98 -1.51 4.64
N HIS A 85 -5.95 -0.60 4.78
CA HIS A 85 -6.76 -0.39 5.98
C HIS A 85 -5.93 -0.24 7.27
N GLY A 86 -4.96 0.66 7.27
CA GLY A 86 -4.07 0.88 8.40
C GLY A 86 -4.69 1.72 9.52
N SER A 87 -4.34 1.38 10.77
CA SER A 87 -4.56 2.25 11.92
C SER A 87 -3.63 3.47 11.85
N PHE A 88 -3.92 4.50 12.65
CA PHE A 88 -3.08 5.69 12.74
C PHE A 88 -1.62 5.34 13.09
N GLU A 89 -1.42 4.47 14.10
CA GLU A 89 -0.10 3.98 14.49
C GLU A 89 0.54 3.09 13.43
N GLY A 90 -0.25 2.21 12.78
CA GLY A 90 0.20 1.34 11.70
C GLY A 90 0.75 2.13 10.51
N CYS A 91 0.09 3.25 10.15
CA CYS A 91 0.56 4.15 9.12
C CYS A 91 1.96 4.71 9.41
N TYR A 92 2.22 5.18 10.63
CA TYR A 92 3.55 5.66 11.02
C TYR A 92 4.61 4.57 10.96
N LYS A 93 4.30 3.38 11.47
CA LYS A 93 5.23 2.23 11.41
C LYS A 93 5.58 1.85 9.97
N CYS A 94 4.61 1.88 9.06
CA CYS A 94 4.86 1.61 7.64
C CYS A 94 5.69 2.71 6.96
N ILE A 95 5.45 4.00 7.31
CA ILE A 95 6.27 5.12 6.84
C ILE A 95 7.73 4.94 7.28
N GLU A 96 7.96 4.52 8.52
CA GLU A 96 9.31 4.30 9.07
C GLU A 96 9.98 3.08 8.45
N ALA A 97 9.26 1.98 8.25
CA ALA A 97 9.76 0.76 7.66
C ALA A 97 10.15 0.90 6.17
N GLY A 98 9.63 1.92 5.46
CA GLY A 98 9.97 2.16 4.06
C GLY A 98 8.92 1.69 3.05
N PHE A 99 7.66 1.63 3.44
CA PHE A 99 6.53 1.53 2.51
C PHE A 99 6.53 2.74 1.57
N SER A 100 5.98 2.58 0.38
CA SER A 100 5.89 3.68 -0.60
C SER A 100 4.48 4.26 -0.73
N SER A 101 3.50 3.63 -0.08
CA SER A 101 2.09 4.03 -0.06
C SER A 101 1.43 3.54 1.22
N ILE A 102 0.47 4.28 1.73
CA ILE A 102 -0.31 3.89 2.91
C ILE A 102 -1.78 4.26 2.73
N MET A 103 -2.67 3.51 3.39
CA MET A 103 -4.07 3.89 3.59
C MET A 103 -4.36 4.01 5.08
N PHE A 104 -4.91 5.15 5.48
CA PHE A 104 -5.46 5.35 6.82
C PHE A 104 -6.96 5.09 6.82
N ASP A 105 -7.38 4.08 7.56
CA ASP A 105 -8.79 3.80 7.78
C ASP A 105 -9.29 4.51 9.04
N GLY A 106 -9.75 5.75 8.85
CA GLY A 106 -10.36 6.57 9.89
C GLY A 106 -11.89 6.49 9.93
N SER A 107 -12.50 5.54 9.22
CA SER A 107 -13.95 5.44 9.03
C SER A 107 -14.74 5.28 10.34
N HIS A 108 -14.13 4.72 11.38
CA HIS A 108 -14.72 4.52 12.70
C HIS A 108 -14.64 5.75 13.63
N TYR A 109 -13.84 6.78 13.27
CA TYR A 109 -13.75 8.02 14.02
C TYR A 109 -14.86 9.00 13.63
N PRO A 110 -15.27 9.92 14.52
CA PRO A 110 -16.03 11.08 14.14
C PRO A 110 -15.31 11.86 13.03
N ILE A 111 -16.04 12.47 12.10
CA ILE A 111 -15.46 13.09 10.90
C ILE A 111 -14.38 14.15 11.24
N ALA A 112 -14.57 14.94 12.28
CA ALA A 112 -13.58 15.95 12.69
C ALA A 112 -12.26 15.32 13.13
N GLU A 113 -12.29 14.23 13.89
CA GLU A 113 -11.11 13.48 14.33
C GLU A 113 -10.44 12.78 13.16
N ASN A 114 -11.22 12.17 12.26
CA ASN A 114 -10.69 11.56 11.04
C ASN A 114 -9.93 12.59 10.19
N VAL A 115 -10.50 13.77 9.98
CA VAL A 115 -9.86 14.86 9.23
C VAL A 115 -8.54 15.31 9.89
N GLU A 116 -8.51 15.45 11.21
CA GLU A 116 -7.30 15.85 11.96
C GLU A 116 -6.19 14.81 11.79
N LYS A 117 -6.48 13.54 12.09
CA LYS A 117 -5.53 12.42 11.95
C LYS A 117 -5.04 12.24 10.50
N THR A 118 -5.95 12.30 9.54
CA THR A 118 -5.61 12.21 8.12
C THR A 118 -4.68 13.36 7.71
N THR A 119 -4.97 14.58 8.16
CA THR A 119 -4.13 15.75 7.84
C THR A 119 -2.70 15.59 8.36
N GLU A 120 -2.54 15.04 9.56
CA GLU A 120 -1.23 14.76 10.14
C GLU A 120 -0.47 13.72 9.33
N LEU A 121 -1.12 12.59 9.02
CA LEU A 121 -0.53 11.51 8.22
C LEU A 121 -0.18 11.95 6.79
N VAL A 122 -0.99 12.80 6.16
CA VAL A 122 -0.69 13.39 4.83
C VAL A 122 0.63 14.15 4.88
N LYS A 123 0.85 14.98 5.91
CA LYS A 123 2.12 15.72 6.06
C LYS A 123 3.29 14.76 6.24
N ALA A 124 3.14 13.74 7.08
CA ALA A 124 4.18 12.76 7.33
C ALA A 124 4.51 11.94 6.06
N ALA A 125 3.50 11.41 5.36
CA ALA A 125 3.68 10.62 4.15
C ALA A 125 4.31 11.46 3.01
N HIS A 126 3.77 12.65 2.75
CA HIS A 126 4.27 13.51 1.67
C HIS A 126 5.68 14.02 1.94
N SER A 127 6.08 14.26 3.21
CA SER A 127 7.45 14.65 3.54
C SER A 127 8.50 13.60 3.14
N LYS A 128 8.10 12.35 3.02
CA LYS A 128 8.94 11.22 2.58
C LYS A 128 8.62 10.73 1.16
N GLY A 129 7.74 11.44 0.43
CA GLY A 129 7.39 11.12 -0.95
C GLY A 129 6.43 9.94 -1.13
N LEU A 130 5.75 9.51 -0.06
CA LEU A 130 4.74 8.45 -0.13
C LEU A 130 3.42 8.98 -0.66
N SER A 131 2.63 8.09 -1.28
CA SER A 131 1.19 8.31 -1.49
C SER A 131 0.40 7.89 -0.26
N ILE A 132 -0.74 8.56 -0.05
CA ILE A 132 -1.67 8.22 1.03
C ILE A 132 -3.11 8.21 0.52
N GLU A 133 -3.86 7.23 0.99
CA GLU A 133 -5.30 7.07 0.84
C GLU A 133 -5.97 7.26 2.20
N ALA A 134 -7.20 7.75 2.22
CA ALA A 134 -7.98 7.91 3.44
C ALA A 134 -9.42 7.48 3.21
N GLU A 135 -10.04 6.91 4.24
CA GLU A 135 -11.41 6.44 4.19
C GLU A 135 -12.34 7.31 5.04
N VAL A 136 -13.49 7.64 4.47
CA VAL A 136 -14.56 8.41 5.11
C VAL A 136 -15.85 7.62 5.07
N GLY A 137 -16.52 7.49 6.22
CA GLY A 137 -17.74 6.72 6.37
C GLY A 137 -17.49 5.22 6.49
N SER A 138 -18.52 4.48 6.90
CA SER A 138 -18.45 3.04 7.13
C SER A 138 -18.85 2.26 5.89
N ILE A 139 -18.05 1.27 5.52
CA ILE A 139 -18.42 0.27 4.52
C ILE A 139 -19.22 -0.82 5.23
N LEU A 140 -20.47 -1.03 4.79
CA LEU A 140 -21.27 -2.13 5.29
C LEU A 140 -20.76 -3.45 4.71
N SER A 141 -20.31 -4.35 5.58
CA SER A 141 -19.97 -5.70 5.15
C SER A 141 -21.22 -6.52 4.86
N LEU A 142 -21.09 -7.57 4.05
CA LEU A 142 -22.22 -8.47 3.71
C LEU A 142 -22.87 -9.12 4.93
N ILE A 143 -22.16 -9.21 6.06
CA ILE A 143 -22.74 -9.74 7.31
C ILE A 143 -23.67 -8.76 8.02
N HIS A 144 -23.74 -7.50 7.60
CA HIS A 144 -24.61 -6.47 8.14
C HIS A 144 -25.82 -6.17 7.23
N ILE A 145 -25.90 -6.85 6.10
CA ILE A 145 -27.03 -6.79 5.18
C ILE A 145 -28.03 -7.89 5.51
#